data_9c900cacbb578f3fd180a8a2e2326c00
#
_entry.id   9c900cacbb578f3fd180a8a2e2326c00
#
_cell.length_a   1.000
_cell.length_b   1.000
_cell.length_c   1.000
_cell.angle_alpha   90.00
_cell.angle_beta   90.00
_cell.angle_gamma   90.00
#
_symmetry.space_group_name_H-M   'P 1'
#
loop_
_entity.id
_entity.type
_entity.pdbx_description
1 polymer ?
#
loop_
_entity_poly.entity_id
_entity_poly.type
_entity_poly.pdbx_seq_one_letter_code
_entity_poly.pdbx_strand_id
1 'polypeptide(L)'
;MMAAPQNYLAVIKVVGIGGGGVNAVNRMIEASLKGVEFIAVNTDAQALLASDADVKLDVGRELTRGLGAGSNPDVGRQAAEDHAEELEEVLKGADMVFVTAGEGGGTGTGGAPVVARIAKAQGALTIGVVTRPFAFEGKRRSAQADKGIESLKQEVDTLIIIPNDRLLQVAERTTSMLDAFKLADQVLLQGVQGITDLITIPGLINLDFADVRATMREAGTALMGIGQARGEDRAVAAAKEAISSPLLEASVDGARGVLLNISGGSDLGLFEVNEAAEVIASAAHPDANIIFGAVIDDALGDEVRVTVIAAGFDRTAEQANAENGRPQAAGSAEDESVWPTPGMRRPNDTRVSRPATPAQAQAERREPERREPERREPERRPRYDGDDDELDIPSFLKR
;
A
#
# COMPACT_ATOMS: atom_id res chain seq x y z
N MET A 1 -9.57 43.64 -15.23
CA MET A 1 -8.62 42.63 -15.69
C MET A 1 -9.13 41.29 -15.18
N MET A 2 -9.66 40.44 -16.06
CA MET A 2 -9.97 39.07 -15.71
C MET A 2 -8.61 38.35 -15.57
N ALA A 3 -8.34 37.78 -14.41
CA ALA A 3 -7.20 36.87 -14.25
C ALA A 3 -7.39 35.74 -15.25
N ALA A 4 -6.32 35.38 -15.99
CA ALA A 4 -6.32 34.21 -16.85
C ALA A 4 -6.74 33.01 -16.00
N PRO A 5 -7.53 32.04 -16.51
CA PRO A 5 -7.83 30.85 -15.78
C PRO A 5 -6.51 30.17 -15.45
N GLN A 6 -6.17 30.11 -14.16
CA GLN A 6 -5.09 29.26 -13.69
C GLN A 6 -5.59 27.83 -13.92
N ASN A 7 -4.97 27.13 -14.86
CA ASN A 7 -5.15 25.68 -14.97
C ASN A 7 -4.59 25.07 -13.67
N TYR A 8 -5.45 24.81 -12.73
CA TYR A 8 -5.10 24.08 -11.52
C TYR A 8 -5.00 22.58 -11.88
N LEU A 9 -3.85 22.19 -12.39
CA LEU A 9 -3.52 20.76 -12.47
C LEU A 9 -3.25 20.27 -11.05
N ALA A 10 -3.78 19.10 -10.71
CA ALA A 10 -3.49 18.47 -9.42
C ALA A 10 -1.98 18.25 -9.27
N VAL A 11 -1.43 18.61 -8.11
CA VAL A 11 -0.03 18.37 -7.79
C VAL A 11 0.12 16.95 -7.27
N ILE A 12 0.73 16.10 -8.09
CA ILE A 12 0.93 14.68 -7.79
C ILE A 12 2.40 14.42 -7.50
N LYS A 13 2.69 13.78 -6.38
CA LYS A 13 4.05 13.38 -6.00
C LYS A 13 4.15 11.87 -5.86
N VAL A 14 5.26 11.31 -6.31
CA VAL A 14 5.58 9.88 -6.20
C VAL A 14 6.81 9.73 -5.32
N VAL A 15 6.62 9.13 -4.16
CA VAL A 15 7.68 8.88 -3.18
C VAL A 15 8.11 7.44 -3.24
N GLY A 16 9.32 7.19 -3.73
CA GLY A 16 9.96 5.88 -3.67
C GLY A 16 10.79 5.76 -2.40
N ILE A 17 10.43 4.84 -1.50
CA ILE A 17 11.14 4.67 -0.24
C ILE A 17 11.84 3.32 -0.14
N GLY A 18 13.12 3.35 0.27
CA GLY A 18 14.01 2.20 0.30
C GLY A 18 14.45 1.74 -1.08
N GLY A 19 15.26 0.68 -1.16
CA GLY A 19 15.83 0.22 -2.42
C GLY A 19 14.78 -0.13 -3.49
N GLY A 20 13.74 -0.89 -3.13
CA GLY A 20 12.69 -1.25 -4.08
C GLY A 20 11.88 -0.05 -4.57
N GLY A 21 11.51 0.88 -3.66
CA GLY A 21 10.77 2.09 -4.03
C GLY A 21 11.58 3.03 -4.91
N VAL A 22 12.87 3.22 -4.62
CA VAL A 22 13.78 4.03 -5.45
C VAL A 22 13.96 3.41 -6.84
N ASN A 23 14.08 2.08 -6.94
CA ASN A 23 14.15 1.41 -8.24
C ASN A 23 12.87 1.60 -9.06
N ALA A 24 11.70 1.50 -8.42
CA ALA A 24 10.42 1.77 -9.07
C ALA A 24 10.32 3.21 -9.58
N VAL A 25 10.73 4.20 -8.79
CA VAL A 25 10.79 5.61 -9.21
C VAL A 25 11.73 5.78 -10.40
N ASN A 26 12.94 5.23 -10.36
CA ASN A 26 13.86 5.29 -11.50
C ASN A 26 13.24 4.70 -12.77
N ARG A 27 12.51 3.58 -12.64
CA ARG A 27 11.80 2.96 -13.77
C ARG A 27 10.69 3.87 -14.32
N MET A 28 9.96 4.58 -13.44
CA MET A 28 8.93 5.55 -13.86
C MET A 28 9.54 6.73 -14.61
N ILE A 29 10.70 7.20 -14.20
CA ILE A 29 11.46 8.26 -14.87
C ILE A 29 11.98 7.78 -16.24
N GLU A 30 12.59 6.58 -16.30
CA GLU A 30 13.01 5.94 -17.55
C GLU A 30 11.86 5.79 -18.56
N ALA A 31 10.68 5.44 -18.08
CA ALA A 31 9.45 5.33 -18.87
C ALA A 31 8.83 6.69 -19.22
N SER A 32 9.44 7.79 -18.78
CA SER A 32 8.97 9.17 -19.04
C SER A 32 7.53 9.43 -18.55
N LEU A 33 7.15 8.90 -17.40
CA LEU A 33 5.86 9.21 -16.76
C LEU A 33 5.79 10.71 -16.46
N LYS A 34 4.75 11.38 -16.95
CA LYS A 34 4.59 12.83 -16.90
C LYS A 34 3.59 13.26 -15.84
N GLY A 35 3.63 14.54 -15.47
CA GLY A 35 2.64 15.16 -14.59
C GLY A 35 2.82 14.85 -13.11
N VAL A 36 3.97 14.27 -12.73
CA VAL A 36 4.31 13.93 -11.35
C VAL A 36 5.69 14.46 -10.97
N GLU A 37 5.91 14.75 -9.70
CA GLU A 37 7.21 15.02 -9.10
C GLU A 37 7.72 13.76 -8.40
N PHE A 38 8.97 13.39 -8.69
CA PHE A 38 9.58 12.19 -8.15
C PHE A 38 10.46 12.48 -6.94
N ILE A 39 10.23 11.76 -5.85
CA ILE A 39 10.97 11.88 -4.59
C ILE A 39 11.55 10.51 -4.24
N ALA A 40 12.87 10.43 -4.13
CA ALA A 40 13.56 9.21 -3.66
C ALA A 40 13.98 9.39 -2.21
N VAL A 41 13.57 8.47 -1.34
CA VAL A 41 13.87 8.45 0.08
C VAL A 41 14.58 7.15 0.43
N ASN A 42 15.78 7.21 0.99
CA ASN A 42 16.51 6.00 1.38
C ASN A 42 17.46 6.27 2.54
N THR A 43 17.84 5.20 3.25
CA THR A 43 18.93 5.16 4.23
C THR A 43 20.25 4.71 3.60
N ASP A 44 20.24 4.35 2.32
CA ASP A 44 21.41 3.99 1.52
C ASP A 44 21.77 5.16 0.59
N ALA A 45 22.85 5.86 0.93
CA ALA A 45 23.30 7.04 0.19
C ALA A 45 23.78 6.68 -1.23
N GLN A 46 24.30 5.47 -1.47
CA GLN A 46 24.74 5.07 -2.80
C GLN A 46 23.56 4.86 -3.75
N ALA A 47 22.48 4.25 -3.26
CA ALA A 47 21.26 4.09 -4.02
C ALA A 47 20.62 5.44 -4.39
N LEU A 48 20.68 6.43 -3.49
CA LEU A 48 20.19 7.79 -3.75
C LEU A 48 21.04 8.52 -4.78
N LEU A 49 22.36 8.37 -4.74
CA LEU A 49 23.24 8.98 -5.74
C LEU A 49 22.96 8.48 -7.15
N ALA A 50 22.60 7.20 -7.28
CA ALA A 50 22.28 6.57 -8.56
C ALA A 50 20.85 6.84 -9.05
N SER A 51 20.00 7.45 -8.24
CA SER A 51 18.61 7.78 -8.63
C SER A 51 18.57 9.05 -9.49
N ASP A 52 17.61 9.12 -10.41
CA ASP A 52 17.33 10.29 -11.25
C ASP A 52 16.11 11.10 -10.74
N ALA A 53 15.63 10.83 -9.51
CA ALA A 53 14.51 11.53 -8.90
C ALA A 53 14.78 13.04 -8.74
N ASP A 54 13.72 13.86 -8.87
CA ASP A 54 13.79 15.32 -8.74
C ASP A 54 14.26 15.75 -7.36
N VAL A 55 13.79 15.03 -6.32
CA VAL A 55 14.18 15.23 -4.93
C VAL A 55 14.75 13.94 -4.36
N LYS A 56 15.85 14.05 -3.63
CA LYS A 56 16.53 12.93 -2.98
C LYS A 56 16.73 13.22 -1.50
N LEU A 57 16.16 12.38 -0.65
CA LEU A 57 16.28 12.51 0.80
C LEU A 57 17.06 11.33 1.39
N ASP A 58 18.22 11.64 1.97
CA ASP A 58 19.03 10.69 2.74
C ASP A 58 18.58 10.71 4.21
N VAL A 59 17.69 9.77 4.55
CA VAL A 59 17.11 9.70 5.89
C VAL A 59 17.93 8.78 6.80
N GLY A 60 18.08 9.20 8.06
CA GLY A 60 18.79 8.39 9.07
C GLY A 60 20.29 8.31 8.88
N ARG A 61 20.92 9.34 8.32
CA ARG A 61 22.38 9.38 8.11
C ARG A 61 23.17 9.16 9.40
N GLU A 62 22.71 9.72 10.51
CA GLU A 62 23.35 9.51 11.82
C GLU A 62 23.17 8.08 12.33
N LEU A 63 22.01 7.47 12.06
CA LEU A 63 21.65 6.13 12.51
C LEU A 63 22.33 5.03 11.68
N THR A 64 22.39 5.20 10.35
CA THR A 64 22.86 4.18 9.39
C THR A 64 24.20 4.48 8.76
N ARG A 65 24.68 5.72 8.84
CA ARG A 65 25.88 6.24 8.16
C ARG A 65 25.81 6.10 6.63
N GLY A 66 24.60 6.12 6.07
CA GLY A 66 24.38 5.94 4.63
C GLY A 66 24.55 4.49 4.13
N LEU A 67 24.62 3.50 5.04
CA LEU A 67 24.83 2.07 4.70
C LEU A 67 23.54 1.25 4.66
N GLY A 68 22.39 1.91 4.76
CA GLY A 68 21.08 1.25 4.78
C GLY A 68 20.62 0.78 6.16
N ALA A 69 19.36 0.39 6.28
CA ALA A 69 18.72 -0.02 7.53
C ALA A 69 19.02 -1.49 7.95
N GLY A 70 19.87 -2.22 7.22
CA GLY A 70 20.26 -3.59 7.57
C GLY A 70 19.08 -4.57 7.63
N SER A 71 18.07 -4.42 6.79
CA SER A 71 16.83 -5.20 6.78
C SER A 71 16.04 -5.13 8.09
N ASN A 72 16.20 -4.06 8.89
CA ASN A 72 15.47 -3.82 10.12
C ASN A 72 14.45 -2.68 9.93
N PRO A 73 13.11 -2.97 9.95
CA PRO A 73 12.08 -1.94 9.78
C PRO A 73 12.05 -0.89 10.89
N ASP A 74 12.42 -1.24 12.12
CA ASP A 74 12.47 -0.26 13.21
C ASP A 74 13.51 0.82 12.95
N VAL A 75 14.65 0.46 12.33
CA VAL A 75 15.68 1.42 11.91
C VAL A 75 15.14 2.28 10.77
N GLY A 76 14.43 1.69 9.78
CA GLY A 76 13.82 2.43 8.69
C GLY A 76 12.75 3.42 9.16
N ARG A 77 11.91 3.00 10.11
CA ARG A 77 10.90 3.84 10.74
C ARG A 77 11.54 5.01 11.50
N GLN A 78 12.49 4.72 12.37
CA GLN A 78 13.20 5.75 13.15
C GLN A 78 13.89 6.76 12.22
N ALA A 79 14.55 6.28 11.17
CA ALA A 79 15.21 7.13 10.19
C ALA A 79 14.23 8.11 9.50
N ALA A 80 13.02 7.64 9.16
CA ALA A 80 12.00 8.48 8.57
C ALA A 80 11.38 9.44 9.59
N GLU A 81 11.19 9.01 10.85
CA GLU A 81 10.67 9.86 11.94
C GLU A 81 11.67 10.98 12.30
N ASP A 82 12.97 10.69 12.34
CA ASP A 82 14.02 11.67 12.61
C ASP A 82 14.11 12.76 11.52
N HIS A 83 13.62 12.48 10.31
CA HIS A 83 13.60 13.42 9.17
C HIS A 83 12.17 13.85 8.79
N ALA A 84 11.24 13.79 9.75
CA ALA A 84 9.83 14.12 9.49
C ALA A 84 9.63 15.55 8.97
N GLU A 85 10.38 16.53 9.46
CA GLU A 85 10.29 17.92 9.02
C GLU A 85 10.73 18.09 7.56
N GLU A 86 11.77 17.37 7.11
CA GLU A 86 12.23 17.38 5.72
C GLU A 86 11.21 16.69 4.80
N LEU A 87 10.65 15.56 5.25
CA LEU A 87 9.59 14.87 4.54
C LEU A 87 8.33 15.73 4.43
N GLU A 88 7.97 16.45 5.49
CA GLU A 88 6.84 17.37 5.48
C GLU A 88 7.03 18.50 4.46
N GLU A 89 8.22 19.10 4.38
CA GLU A 89 8.50 20.19 3.44
C GLU A 89 8.45 19.73 1.99
N VAL A 90 9.00 18.55 1.67
CA VAL A 90 8.98 18.03 0.28
C VAL A 90 7.60 17.53 -0.15
N LEU A 91 6.71 17.17 0.78
CA LEU A 91 5.35 16.74 0.48
C LEU A 91 4.36 17.89 0.43
N LYS A 92 4.76 19.08 0.86
CA LYS A 92 3.91 20.25 0.98
C LYS A 92 3.24 20.63 -0.34
N GLY A 93 1.94 20.90 -0.25
CA GLY A 93 1.14 21.35 -1.38
C GLY A 93 0.76 20.25 -2.37
N ALA A 94 1.04 18.98 -2.06
CA ALA A 94 0.56 17.88 -2.86
C ALA A 94 -0.95 17.68 -2.69
N ASP A 95 -1.67 17.52 -3.80
CA ASP A 95 -3.06 17.08 -3.81
C ASP A 95 -3.15 15.55 -3.67
N MET A 96 -2.13 14.84 -4.20
CA MET A 96 -2.03 13.38 -4.19
C MET A 96 -0.58 12.94 -3.98
N VAL A 97 -0.40 11.91 -3.16
CA VAL A 97 0.90 11.29 -2.90
C VAL A 97 0.81 9.79 -3.10
N PHE A 98 1.62 9.29 -4.01
CA PHE A 98 1.90 7.86 -4.11
C PHE A 98 3.09 7.52 -3.23
N VAL A 99 2.93 6.51 -2.38
CA VAL A 99 4.01 5.93 -1.58
C VAL A 99 4.33 4.56 -2.15
N THR A 100 5.48 4.43 -2.81
CA THR A 100 5.92 3.16 -3.40
C THR A 100 7.10 2.55 -2.66
N ALA A 101 6.99 1.27 -2.34
CA ALA A 101 8.02 0.54 -1.63
C ALA A 101 8.02 -0.95 -1.98
N GLY A 102 9.18 -1.59 -1.89
CA GLY A 102 9.27 -3.05 -1.79
C GLY A 102 9.24 -3.46 -0.32
N GLU A 103 8.17 -4.16 0.06
CA GLU A 103 7.98 -4.60 1.43
C GLU A 103 8.88 -5.79 1.81
N GLY A 104 9.14 -5.94 3.11
CA GLY A 104 10.03 -6.99 3.64
C GLY A 104 11.48 -6.57 3.79
N GLY A 105 11.85 -5.35 3.35
CA GLY A 105 13.13 -4.69 3.63
C GLY A 105 13.12 -3.91 4.95
N GLY A 106 14.18 -3.16 5.22
CA GLY A 106 14.25 -2.28 6.40
C GLY A 106 13.63 -0.91 6.12
N THR A 107 14.23 -0.16 5.19
CA THR A 107 13.88 1.24 4.94
C THR A 107 12.46 1.41 4.39
N GLY A 108 12.10 0.65 3.34
CA GLY A 108 10.76 0.70 2.75
C GLY A 108 9.68 0.32 3.74
N THR A 109 9.80 -0.88 4.33
CA THR A 109 8.82 -1.43 5.28
C THR A 109 8.60 -0.56 6.52
N GLY A 110 9.68 0.03 7.04
CA GLY A 110 9.58 0.88 8.25
C GLY A 110 9.19 2.32 7.94
N GLY A 111 9.70 2.87 6.85
CA GLY A 111 9.54 4.29 6.53
C GLY A 111 8.26 4.62 5.73
N ALA A 112 7.76 3.69 4.91
CA ALA A 112 6.56 3.96 4.09
C ALA A 112 5.34 4.38 4.93
N PRO A 113 5.03 3.75 6.09
CA PRO A 113 3.94 4.21 6.94
C PRO A 113 4.15 5.63 7.48
N VAL A 114 5.41 6.03 7.77
CA VAL A 114 5.73 7.37 8.26
C VAL A 114 5.49 8.41 7.18
N VAL A 115 5.97 8.17 5.97
CA VAL A 115 5.74 9.05 4.81
C VAL A 115 4.24 9.18 4.52
N ALA A 116 3.50 8.07 4.51
CA ALA A 116 2.07 8.05 4.28
C ALA A 116 1.31 8.88 5.33
N ARG A 117 1.64 8.72 6.60
CA ARG A 117 1.05 9.50 7.70
C ARG A 117 1.28 11.00 7.52
N ILE A 118 2.49 11.42 7.14
CA ILE A 118 2.83 12.82 6.90
C ILE A 118 2.03 13.36 5.72
N ALA A 119 1.97 12.64 4.59
CA ALA A 119 1.19 13.03 3.41
C ALA A 119 -0.30 13.20 3.74
N LYS A 120 -0.88 12.24 4.44
CA LYS A 120 -2.28 12.26 4.86
C LYS A 120 -2.58 13.39 5.84
N ALA A 121 -1.65 13.69 6.77
CA ALA A 121 -1.79 14.82 7.70
C ALA A 121 -1.82 16.18 6.99
N GLN A 122 -1.17 16.31 5.84
CA GLN A 122 -1.22 17.50 4.99
C GLN A 122 -2.49 17.58 4.11
N GLY A 123 -3.35 16.57 4.15
CA GLY A 123 -4.61 16.51 3.41
C GLY A 123 -4.49 15.98 1.98
N ALA A 124 -3.33 15.47 1.58
CA ALA A 124 -3.16 14.80 0.30
C ALA A 124 -3.92 13.49 0.26
N LEU A 125 -4.50 13.14 -0.90
CA LEU A 125 -4.96 11.79 -1.17
C LEU A 125 -3.74 10.87 -1.20
N THR A 126 -3.65 9.93 -0.26
CA THR A 126 -2.46 9.10 -0.07
C THR A 126 -2.71 7.66 -0.52
N ILE A 127 -1.99 7.22 -1.54
CA ILE A 127 -2.11 5.88 -2.12
C ILE A 127 -0.80 5.12 -1.95
N GLY A 128 -0.85 3.97 -1.26
CA GLY A 128 0.26 3.04 -1.20
C GLY A 128 0.25 2.10 -2.42
N VAL A 129 1.38 1.96 -3.11
CA VAL A 129 1.56 0.98 -4.20
C VAL A 129 2.82 0.18 -3.88
N VAL A 130 2.66 -1.02 -3.35
CA VAL A 130 3.77 -1.77 -2.77
C VAL A 130 3.82 -3.22 -3.27
N THR A 131 5.03 -3.79 -3.27
CA THR A 131 5.21 -5.20 -3.64
C THR A 131 5.46 -6.06 -2.41
N ARG A 132 4.90 -7.29 -2.42
CA ARG A 132 5.29 -8.37 -1.50
C ARG A 132 6.46 -9.15 -2.11
N PRO A 133 7.45 -9.54 -1.30
CA PRO A 133 8.62 -10.25 -1.80
C PRO A 133 8.25 -11.61 -2.41
N PHE A 134 9.10 -12.09 -3.32
CA PHE A 134 9.02 -13.45 -3.83
C PHE A 134 9.26 -14.48 -2.70
N ALA A 135 8.63 -15.64 -2.80
CA ALA A 135 8.77 -16.72 -1.81
C ALA A 135 10.22 -17.18 -1.65
N PHE A 136 11.03 -17.14 -2.72
CA PHE A 136 12.46 -17.49 -2.67
C PHE A 136 13.31 -16.50 -1.86
N GLU A 137 12.84 -15.28 -1.60
CA GLU A 137 13.52 -14.30 -0.75
C GLU A 137 13.46 -14.66 0.74
N GLY A 138 12.63 -15.63 1.09
CA GLY A 138 12.61 -16.30 2.38
C GLY A 138 11.49 -15.85 3.32
N LYS A 139 11.07 -16.78 4.17
CA LYS A 139 9.93 -16.63 5.09
C LYS A 139 10.04 -15.43 6.05
N ARG A 140 11.26 -15.10 6.50
CA ARG A 140 11.48 -13.95 7.37
C ARG A 140 11.10 -12.65 6.67
N ARG A 141 11.52 -12.49 5.41
CA ARG A 141 11.24 -11.31 4.61
C ARG A 141 9.75 -11.18 4.31
N SER A 142 9.08 -12.29 3.98
CA SER A 142 7.63 -12.34 3.79
C SER A 142 6.86 -11.94 5.05
N ALA A 143 7.20 -12.52 6.22
CA ALA A 143 6.54 -12.17 7.48
C ALA A 143 6.79 -10.71 7.91
N GLN A 144 7.92 -10.13 7.52
CA GLN A 144 8.23 -8.72 7.75
C GLN A 144 7.42 -7.83 6.82
N ALA A 145 7.23 -8.24 5.55
CA ALA A 145 6.38 -7.56 4.59
C ALA A 145 4.92 -7.52 5.06
N ASP A 146 4.38 -8.62 5.56
CA ASP A 146 3.01 -8.68 6.06
C ASP A 146 2.75 -7.67 7.19
N LYS A 147 3.71 -7.51 8.10
CA LYS A 147 3.63 -6.51 9.17
C LYS A 147 3.73 -5.08 8.66
N GLY A 148 4.60 -4.83 7.67
CA GLY A 148 4.74 -3.51 7.04
C GLY A 148 3.48 -3.10 6.31
N ILE A 149 2.92 -4.01 5.52
CA ILE A 149 1.67 -3.82 4.79
C ILE A 149 0.52 -3.48 5.74
N GLU A 150 0.39 -4.21 6.85
CA GLU A 150 -0.63 -3.93 7.86
C GLU A 150 -0.47 -2.55 8.49
N SER A 151 0.77 -2.14 8.78
CA SER A 151 1.07 -0.81 9.31
C SER A 151 0.78 0.28 8.27
N LEU A 152 1.17 0.06 7.01
CA LEU A 152 0.94 1.02 5.93
C LEU A 152 -0.57 1.19 5.61
N LYS A 153 -1.34 0.09 5.67
CA LYS A 153 -2.79 0.09 5.46
C LYS A 153 -3.52 1.07 6.38
N GLN A 154 -3.03 1.27 7.59
CA GLN A 154 -3.63 2.19 8.57
C GLN A 154 -3.35 3.67 8.25
N GLU A 155 -2.30 3.94 7.48
CA GLU A 155 -1.83 5.31 7.22
C GLU A 155 -2.17 5.83 5.81
N VAL A 156 -2.63 4.97 4.89
CA VAL A 156 -3.04 5.37 3.54
C VAL A 156 -4.55 5.45 3.38
N ASP A 157 -5.02 6.08 2.32
CA ASP A 157 -6.43 6.05 1.91
C ASP A 157 -6.75 4.78 1.11
N THR A 158 -5.83 4.41 0.22
CA THR A 158 -5.92 3.20 -0.60
C THR A 158 -4.57 2.49 -0.62
N LEU A 159 -4.58 1.18 -0.49
CA LEU A 159 -3.38 0.35 -0.57
C LEU A 159 -3.51 -0.67 -1.69
N ILE A 160 -2.66 -0.54 -2.71
CA ILE A 160 -2.50 -1.50 -3.80
C ILE A 160 -1.31 -2.40 -3.48
N ILE A 161 -1.56 -3.69 -3.38
CA ILE A 161 -0.54 -4.70 -3.06
C ILE A 161 -0.29 -5.55 -4.29
N ILE A 162 0.97 -5.70 -4.67
CA ILE A 162 1.40 -6.50 -5.81
C ILE A 162 2.20 -7.69 -5.28
N PRO A 163 1.62 -8.92 -5.29
CA PRO A 163 2.34 -10.11 -4.87
C PRO A 163 3.32 -10.54 -5.95
N ASN A 164 4.63 -10.43 -5.70
CA ASN A 164 5.64 -10.77 -6.70
C ASN A 164 5.54 -12.24 -7.16
N ASP A 165 5.11 -13.16 -6.31
CA ASP A 165 4.90 -14.56 -6.69
C ASP A 165 3.86 -14.72 -7.82
N ARG A 166 2.90 -13.80 -7.96
CA ARG A 166 1.93 -13.82 -9.05
C ARG A 166 2.56 -13.45 -10.40
N LEU A 167 3.61 -12.64 -10.37
CA LEU A 167 4.37 -12.30 -11.57
C LEU A 167 5.07 -13.51 -12.18
N LEU A 168 5.40 -14.54 -11.39
CA LEU A 168 5.97 -15.77 -11.89
C LEU A 168 4.98 -16.59 -12.73
N GLN A 169 3.68 -16.31 -12.65
CA GLN A 169 2.67 -17.00 -13.47
C GLN A 169 2.59 -16.43 -14.89
N VAL A 170 2.98 -15.17 -15.08
CA VAL A 170 3.04 -14.50 -16.40
C VAL A 170 4.45 -14.47 -16.97
N ALA A 171 5.47 -14.73 -16.14
CA ALA A 171 6.85 -14.78 -16.56
C ALA A 171 7.17 -16.08 -17.33
N GLU A 172 8.06 -16.00 -18.30
CA GLU A 172 8.57 -17.18 -18.98
C GLU A 172 9.51 -17.98 -18.07
N ARG A 173 9.62 -19.29 -18.30
CA ARG A 173 10.53 -20.15 -17.52
C ARG A 173 12.01 -19.78 -17.67
N THR A 174 12.35 -19.02 -18.68
CA THR A 174 13.69 -18.50 -19.00
C THR A 174 13.97 -17.15 -18.40
N THR A 175 12.98 -16.51 -17.76
CA THR A 175 13.11 -15.18 -17.13
C THR A 175 14.21 -15.20 -16.09
N SER A 176 15.19 -14.30 -16.22
CA SER A 176 16.26 -14.16 -15.24
C SER A 176 15.72 -13.53 -13.93
N MET A 177 16.46 -13.71 -12.84
CA MET A 177 16.12 -13.08 -11.56
C MET A 177 16.07 -11.56 -11.68
N LEU A 178 16.99 -10.96 -12.44
CA LEU A 178 17.00 -9.52 -12.67
C LEU A 178 15.74 -9.06 -13.42
N ASP A 179 15.31 -9.81 -14.42
CA ASP A 179 14.12 -9.47 -15.20
C ASP A 179 12.84 -9.67 -14.39
N ALA A 180 12.82 -10.64 -13.46
CA ALA A 180 11.70 -10.80 -12.52
C ALA A 180 11.53 -9.56 -11.61
N PHE A 181 12.61 -8.98 -11.11
CA PHE A 181 12.56 -7.72 -10.36
C PHE A 181 12.15 -6.53 -11.24
N LYS A 182 12.65 -6.46 -12.47
CA LYS A 182 12.21 -5.42 -13.42
C LYS A 182 10.73 -5.53 -13.74
N LEU A 183 10.18 -6.75 -13.81
CA LEU A 183 8.74 -6.94 -13.98
C LEU A 183 7.94 -6.41 -12.79
N ALA A 184 8.43 -6.62 -11.56
CA ALA A 184 7.81 -6.04 -10.37
C ALA A 184 7.83 -4.50 -10.39
N ASP A 185 8.97 -3.89 -10.77
CA ASP A 185 9.09 -2.44 -10.92
C ASP A 185 8.16 -1.92 -12.02
N GLN A 186 7.99 -2.67 -13.12
CA GLN A 186 7.07 -2.31 -14.21
C GLN A 186 5.61 -2.35 -13.78
N VAL A 187 5.21 -3.30 -12.95
CA VAL A 187 3.84 -3.35 -12.42
C VAL A 187 3.57 -2.21 -11.43
N LEU A 188 4.57 -1.82 -10.62
CA LEU A 188 4.48 -0.61 -9.80
C LEU A 188 4.31 0.65 -10.65
N LEU A 189 5.08 0.78 -11.73
CA LEU A 189 4.92 1.86 -12.71
C LEU A 189 3.48 1.86 -13.28
N GLN A 190 2.98 0.72 -13.76
CA GLN A 190 1.64 0.61 -14.35
C GLN A 190 0.54 0.96 -13.35
N GLY A 191 0.71 0.63 -12.06
CA GLY A 191 -0.21 1.01 -10.99
C GLY A 191 -0.28 2.51 -10.78
N VAL A 192 0.85 3.18 -10.73
CA VAL A 192 0.92 4.64 -10.61
C VAL A 192 0.42 5.31 -11.90
N GLN A 193 0.89 4.84 -13.05
CA GLN A 193 0.53 5.38 -14.37
C GLN A 193 -0.97 5.27 -14.63
N GLY A 194 -1.59 4.13 -14.35
CA GLY A 194 -3.01 3.89 -14.59
C GLY A 194 -3.93 4.89 -13.88
N ILE A 195 -3.50 5.44 -12.74
CA ILE A 195 -4.22 6.49 -12.03
C ILE A 195 -3.80 7.88 -12.52
N THR A 196 -2.50 8.10 -12.69
CA THR A 196 -1.94 9.40 -13.04
C THR A 196 -2.40 9.86 -14.42
N ASP A 197 -2.38 8.95 -15.41
CA ASP A 197 -2.78 9.26 -16.79
C ASP A 197 -4.22 9.78 -16.88
N LEU A 198 -5.12 9.23 -16.06
CA LEU A 198 -6.51 9.68 -15.99
C LEU A 198 -6.67 11.13 -15.54
N ILE A 199 -5.71 11.64 -14.76
CA ILE A 199 -5.76 12.97 -14.16
C ILE A 199 -4.97 13.97 -15.02
N THR A 200 -3.81 13.54 -15.56
CA THR A 200 -2.82 14.44 -16.15
C THR A 200 -2.87 14.52 -17.68
N ILE A 201 -3.34 13.46 -18.33
CA ILE A 201 -3.38 13.38 -19.78
C ILE A 201 -4.79 13.72 -20.28
N PRO A 202 -4.97 14.77 -21.09
CA PRO A 202 -6.25 15.03 -21.75
C PRO A 202 -6.61 13.86 -22.67
N GLY A 203 -7.63 13.11 -22.30
CA GLY A 203 -8.13 11.95 -23.06
C GLY A 203 -9.42 12.27 -23.83
N LEU A 204 -9.98 11.24 -24.48
CA LEU A 204 -11.32 11.32 -25.09
C LEU A 204 -12.41 11.45 -24.03
N ILE A 205 -12.21 10.80 -22.88
CA ILE A 205 -13.07 10.89 -21.71
C ILE A 205 -12.16 11.24 -20.54
N ASN A 206 -12.30 12.46 -20.06
CA ASN A 206 -11.50 12.97 -18.95
C ASN A 206 -12.20 12.75 -17.63
N LEU A 207 -11.41 12.34 -16.66
CA LEU A 207 -11.81 12.32 -15.25
C LEU A 207 -11.24 13.55 -14.55
N ASP A 208 -12.01 14.14 -13.66
CA ASP A 208 -11.45 15.14 -12.77
C ASP A 208 -10.84 14.48 -11.52
N PHE A 209 -9.92 15.21 -10.88
CA PHE A 209 -9.26 14.73 -9.67
C PHE A 209 -10.25 14.47 -8.53
N ALA A 210 -11.38 15.17 -8.50
CA ALA A 210 -12.38 15.00 -7.44
C ALA A 210 -13.07 13.62 -7.52
N ASP A 211 -13.31 13.11 -8.73
CA ASP A 211 -13.89 11.78 -8.95
C ASP A 211 -12.94 10.67 -8.48
N VAL A 212 -11.65 10.78 -8.88
CA VAL A 212 -10.61 9.84 -8.41
C VAL A 212 -10.48 9.89 -6.89
N ARG A 213 -10.46 11.10 -6.31
CA ARG A 213 -10.40 11.29 -4.85
C ARG A 213 -11.61 10.69 -4.15
N ALA A 214 -12.81 10.87 -4.66
CA ALA A 214 -14.03 10.33 -4.06
C ALA A 214 -14.05 8.80 -4.02
N THR A 215 -13.50 8.15 -5.04
CA THR A 215 -13.44 6.68 -5.14
C THR A 215 -12.32 6.08 -4.30
N MET A 216 -11.15 6.75 -4.24
CA MET A 216 -9.95 6.22 -3.60
C MET A 216 -9.80 6.63 -2.14
N ARG A 217 -10.53 7.65 -1.66
CA ARG A 217 -10.45 8.11 -0.28
C ARG A 217 -11.03 7.06 0.67
N GLU A 218 -10.25 6.64 1.66
CA GLU A 218 -10.64 5.64 2.66
C GLU A 218 -11.20 4.35 2.03
N ALA A 219 -10.68 3.98 0.86
CA ALA A 219 -11.14 2.80 0.14
C ALA A 219 -10.50 1.50 0.66
N GLY A 220 -9.45 1.61 1.50
CA GLY A 220 -8.78 0.46 2.10
C GLY A 220 -7.93 -0.31 1.08
N THR A 221 -8.02 -1.62 1.06
CA THR A 221 -7.26 -2.44 0.11
C THR A 221 -7.88 -2.36 -1.29
N ALA A 222 -7.04 -2.15 -2.30
CA ALA A 222 -7.41 -2.20 -3.70
C ALA A 222 -6.63 -3.28 -4.45
N LEU A 223 -7.28 -3.86 -5.44
CA LEU A 223 -6.69 -4.84 -6.34
C LEU A 223 -6.52 -4.22 -7.72
N MET A 224 -5.46 -4.59 -8.41
CA MET A 224 -5.16 -4.09 -9.75
C MET A 224 -5.05 -5.23 -10.74
N GLY A 225 -5.74 -5.08 -11.87
CA GLY A 225 -5.61 -5.96 -13.02
C GLY A 225 -5.22 -5.17 -14.26
N ILE A 226 -4.37 -5.78 -15.08
CA ILE A 226 -3.90 -5.19 -16.33
C ILE A 226 -4.08 -6.22 -17.43
N GLY A 227 -4.62 -5.77 -18.56
CA GLY A 227 -4.73 -6.58 -19.78
C GLY A 227 -4.30 -5.78 -20.99
N GLN A 228 -3.73 -6.46 -21.97
CA GLN A 228 -3.22 -5.87 -23.20
C GLN A 228 -3.59 -6.78 -24.38
N ALA A 229 -4.10 -6.20 -25.45
CA ALA A 229 -4.43 -6.98 -26.64
C ALA A 229 -4.30 -6.15 -27.94
N ARG A 230 -4.18 -6.88 -29.05
CA ARG A 230 -4.07 -6.32 -30.41
C ARG A 230 -5.06 -7.02 -31.33
N GLY A 231 -5.37 -6.39 -32.46
CA GLY A 231 -6.21 -6.97 -33.53
C GLY A 231 -7.70 -6.69 -33.35
N GLU A 232 -8.54 -7.54 -33.94
CA GLU A 232 -10.00 -7.45 -33.79
C GLU A 232 -10.41 -7.77 -32.35
N ASP A 233 -11.41 -7.08 -31.82
CA ASP A 233 -11.89 -7.22 -30.44
C ASP A 233 -10.82 -6.94 -29.34
N ARG A 234 -9.76 -6.20 -29.68
CA ARG A 234 -8.62 -5.91 -28.78
C ARG A 234 -9.05 -5.32 -27.44
N ALA A 235 -10.02 -4.42 -27.42
CA ALA A 235 -10.49 -3.79 -26.20
C ALA A 235 -11.23 -4.78 -25.27
N VAL A 236 -12.08 -5.64 -25.85
CA VAL A 236 -12.78 -6.70 -25.12
C VAL A 236 -11.81 -7.75 -24.61
N ALA A 237 -10.82 -8.13 -25.43
CA ALA A 237 -9.79 -9.09 -25.05
C ALA A 237 -8.93 -8.54 -23.89
N ALA A 238 -8.48 -7.28 -23.99
CA ALA A 238 -7.73 -6.61 -22.92
C ALA A 238 -8.55 -6.47 -21.64
N ALA A 239 -9.85 -6.12 -21.73
CA ALA A 239 -10.73 -6.05 -20.56
C ALA A 239 -10.89 -7.42 -19.87
N LYS A 240 -11.09 -8.49 -20.63
CA LYS A 240 -11.16 -9.85 -20.08
C LYS A 240 -9.84 -10.29 -19.44
N GLU A 241 -8.71 -9.97 -20.05
CA GLU A 241 -7.39 -10.23 -19.47
C GLU A 241 -7.19 -9.46 -18.19
N ALA A 242 -7.60 -8.18 -18.13
CA ALA A 242 -7.50 -7.35 -16.92
C ALA A 242 -8.27 -7.95 -15.74
N ILE A 243 -9.53 -8.39 -15.93
CA ILE A 243 -10.33 -8.98 -14.85
C ILE A 243 -9.92 -10.40 -14.47
N SER A 244 -9.20 -11.10 -15.35
CA SER A 244 -8.63 -12.44 -15.10
C SER A 244 -7.15 -12.40 -14.76
N SER A 245 -6.59 -11.20 -14.58
CA SER A 245 -5.17 -11.01 -14.29
C SER A 245 -4.75 -11.76 -13.04
N PRO A 246 -3.64 -12.49 -13.05
CA PRO A 246 -3.10 -13.15 -11.85
C PRO A 246 -2.75 -12.18 -10.72
N LEU A 247 -2.59 -10.90 -11.03
CA LEU A 247 -2.31 -9.84 -10.05
C LEU A 247 -3.53 -9.56 -9.15
N LEU A 248 -4.74 -9.90 -9.60
CA LEU A 248 -5.93 -9.86 -8.77
C LEU A 248 -5.91 -11.08 -7.83
N GLU A 249 -5.72 -10.86 -6.53
CA GLU A 249 -5.79 -11.94 -5.53
C GLU A 249 -7.21 -12.42 -5.25
N ALA A 250 -8.22 -11.64 -5.62
CA ALA A 250 -9.64 -11.94 -5.45
C ALA A 250 -10.44 -11.49 -6.67
N SER A 251 -11.68 -11.94 -6.77
CA SER A 251 -12.61 -11.49 -7.80
C SER A 251 -12.97 -10.01 -7.63
N VAL A 252 -13.20 -9.32 -8.72
CA VAL A 252 -13.65 -7.92 -8.72
C VAL A 252 -15.08 -7.78 -8.18
N ASP A 253 -15.84 -8.89 -8.04
CA ASP A 253 -17.26 -8.94 -7.68
C ASP A 253 -17.63 -8.21 -6.37
N GLY A 254 -16.67 -8.08 -5.45
CA GLY A 254 -16.88 -7.40 -4.15
C GLY A 254 -16.52 -5.92 -4.15
N ALA A 255 -15.95 -5.39 -5.23
CA ALA A 255 -15.50 -4.01 -5.30
C ALA A 255 -16.67 -3.04 -5.40
N ARG A 256 -16.67 -2.02 -4.55
CA ARG A 256 -17.67 -0.92 -4.59
C ARG A 256 -17.18 0.32 -5.35
N GLY A 257 -15.89 0.45 -5.55
CA GLY A 257 -15.27 1.46 -6.40
C GLY A 257 -14.41 0.79 -7.45
N VAL A 258 -14.60 1.14 -8.70
CA VAL A 258 -13.79 0.64 -9.80
C VAL A 258 -13.27 1.82 -10.59
N LEU A 259 -11.97 1.92 -10.73
CA LEU A 259 -11.31 2.86 -11.63
C LEU A 259 -10.83 2.09 -12.85
N LEU A 260 -11.29 2.50 -14.02
CA LEU A 260 -11.00 1.87 -15.30
C LEU A 260 -10.26 2.86 -16.20
N ASN A 261 -9.05 2.50 -16.58
CA ASN A 261 -8.26 3.24 -17.58
C ASN A 261 -8.14 2.40 -18.85
N ILE A 262 -8.60 2.95 -19.97
CA ILE A 262 -8.48 2.36 -21.30
C ILE A 262 -7.53 3.23 -22.11
N SER A 263 -6.37 2.68 -22.49
CA SER A 263 -5.37 3.39 -23.28
C SER A 263 -5.17 2.71 -24.61
N GLY A 264 -5.11 3.48 -25.69
CA GLY A 264 -4.88 2.97 -27.04
C GLY A 264 -4.38 4.07 -27.97
N GLY A 265 -4.01 3.71 -29.19
CA GLY A 265 -3.63 4.67 -30.23
C GLY A 265 -4.77 5.58 -30.64
N SER A 266 -4.48 6.54 -31.52
CA SER A 266 -5.47 7.48 -32.06
C SER A 266 -6.58 6.83 -32.90
N ASP A 267 -6.48 5.54 -33.19
CA ASP A 267 -7.47 4.70 -33.85
C ASP A 267 -8.46 4.02 -32.88
N LEU A 268 -8.33 4.25 -31.57
CA LEU A 268 -9.23 3.71 -30.54
C LEU A 268 -10.67 4.19 -30.76
N GLY A 269 -11.57 3.24 -31.04
CA GLY A 269 -12.96 3.53 -31.36
C GLY A 269 -13.87 3.66 -30.12
N LEU A 270 -14.92 4.48 -30.24
CA LEU A 270 -15.92 4.64 -29.16
C LEU A 270 -16.60 3.31 -28.81
N PHE A 271 -16.87 2.47 -29.79
CA PHE A 271 -17.49 1.16 -29.55
C PHE A 271 -16.57 0.22 -28.80
N GLU A 272 -15.27 0.21 -29.12
CA GLU A 272 -14.27 -0.56 -28.41
C GLU A 272 -14.22 -0.16 -26.91
N VAL A 273 -14.22 1.14 -26.63
CA VAL A 273 -14.25 1.66 -25.24
C VAL A 273 -15.52 1.23 -24.51
N ASN A 274 -16.69 1.33 -25.17
CA ASN A 274 -17.96 0.94 -24.57
C ASN A 274 -18.03 -0.57 -24.26
N GLU A 275 -17.60 -1.41 -25.19
CA GLU A 275 -17.60 -2.87 -25.02
C GLU A 275 -16.65 -3.31 -23.92
N ALA A 276 -15.44 -2.70 -23.83
CA ALA A 276 -14.51 -2.94 -22.72
C ALA A 276 -15.11 -2.54 -21.37
N ALA A 277 -15.76 -1.37 -21.30
CA ALA A 277 -16.40 -0.89 -20.07
C ALA A 277 -17.57 -1.79 -19.65
N GLU A 278 -18.37 -2.31 -20.61
CA GLU A 278 -19.47 -3.25 -20.33
C GLU A 278 -18.97 -4.59 -19.77
N VAL A 279 -17.84 -5.12 -20.28
CA VAL A 279 -17.19 -6.31 -19.73
C VAL A 279 -16.81 -6.11 -18.26
N ILE A 280 -16.20 -4.99 -17.93
CA ILE A 280 -15.79 -4.68 -16.56
C ILE A 280 -17.02 -4.46 -15.65
N ALA A 281 -18.02 -3.70 -16.13
CA ALA A 281 -19.25 -3.43 -15.41
C ALA A 281 -20.01 -4.72 -15.05
N SER A 282 -20.02 -5.69 -15.97
CA SER A 282 -20.67 -6.99 -15.72
C SER A 282 -19.95 -7.86 -14.70
N ALA A 283 -18.66 -7.61 -14.48
CA ALA A 283 -17.83 -8.33 -13.50
C ALA A 283 -17.76 -7.65 -12.12
N ALA A 284 -18.15 -6.38 -12.01
CA ALA A 284 -18.16 -5.63 -10.77
C ALA A 284 -19.49 -5.79 -9.99
N HIS A 285 -19.50 -5.34 -8.72
CA HIS A 285 -20.75 -5.33 -7.95
C HIS A 285 -21.82 -4.46 -8.63
N PRO A 286 -23.12 -4.86 -8.62
CA PRO A 286 -24.19 -4.07 -9.27
C PRO A 286 -24.29 -2.61 -8.80
N ASP A 287 -23.94 -2.35 -7.55
CA ASP A 287 -23.92 -1.00 -6.96
C ASP A 287 -22.52 -0.36 -6.99
N ALA A 288 -21.58 -0.91 -7.76
CA ALA A 288 -20.24 -0.34 -7.86
C ALA A 288 -20.25 1.01 -8.53
N ASN A 289 -19.54 1.97 -7.97
CA ASN A 289 -19.22 3.22 -8.63
C ASN A 289 -18.08 2.99 -9.62
N ILE A 290 -18.39 2.93 -10.90
CA ILE A 290 -17.40 2.70 -11.95
C ILE A 290 -17.05 4.04 -12.58
N ILE A 291 -15.81 4.42 -12.41
CA ILE A 291 -15.22 5.61 -13.01
C ILE A 291 -14.29 5.15 -14.12
N PHE A 292 -14.53 5.62 -15.34
CA PHE A 292 -13.71 5.24 -16.48
C PHE A 292 -13.18 6.44 -17.24
N GLY A 293 -11.96 6.31 -17.75
CA GLY A 293 -11.35 7.26 -18.66
C GLY A 293 -10.75 6.55 -19.86
N ALA A 294 -10.66 7.28 -20.95
CA ALA A 294 -10.04 6.81 -22.19
C ALA A 294 -8.93 7.77 -22.61
N VAL A 295 -7.71 7.26 -22.65
CA VAL A 295 -6.49 8.03 -22.93
C VAL A 295 -5.92 7.61 -24.27
N ILE A 296 -5.53 8.59 -25.09
CA ILE A 296 -4.83 8.31 -26.35
C ILE A 296 -3.33 8.33 -26.09
N ASP A 297 -2.71 7.19 -26.38
CA ASP A 297 -1.25 6.99 -26.32
C ASP A 297 -0.77 6.35 -27.63
N ASP A 298 -0.31 7.16 -28.56
CA ASP A 298 0.16 6.72 -29.87
C ASP A 298 1.41 5.82 -29.79
N ALA A 299 2.09 5.76 -28.64
CA ALA A 299 3.20 4.84 -28.43
C ALA A 299 2.74 3.37 -28.36
N LEU A 300 1.46 3.12 -28.06
CA LEU A 300 0.87 1.78 -28.05
C LEU A 300 0.61 1.23 -29.46
N GLY A 301 0.55 2.10 -30.48
CA GLY A 301 0.24 1.70 -31.86
C GLY A 301 -1.14 1.05 -31.96
N ASP A 302 -1.19 -0.23 -32.38
CA ASP A 302 -2.42 -1.02 -32.52
C ASP A 302 -2.85 -1.76 -31.24
N GLU A 303 -2.10 -1.60 -30.14
CA GLU A 303 -2.39 -2.23 -28.86
C GLU A 303 -3.39 -1.41 -28.05
N VAL A 304 -4.33 -2.09 -27.41
CA VAL A 304 -5.18 -1.51 -26.38
C VAL A 304 -4.76 -2.08 -25.02
N ARG A 305 -4.59 -1.20 -24.06
CA ARG A 305 -4.30 -1.53 -22.67
C ARG A 305 -5.46 -1.14 -21.78
N VAL A 306 -5.88 -2.08 -20.94
CA VAL A 306 -6.94 -1.87 -19.95
C VAL A 306 -6.35 -2.07 -18.56
N THR A 307 -6.42 -1.05 -17.73
CA THR A 307 -6.04 -1.11 -16.32
C THR A 307 -7.29 -0.96 -15.46
N VAL A 308 -7.53 -1.93 -14.59
CA VAL A 308 -8.65 -1.94 -13.66
C VAL A 308 -8.11 -1.85 -12.25
N ILE A 309 -8.58 -0.90 -11.47
CA ILE A 309 -8.28 -0.79 -10.04
C ILE A 309 -9.60 -0.92 -9.29
N ALA A 310 -9.76 -2.04 -8.60
CA ALA A 310 -10.95 -2.39 -7.85
C ALA A 310 -10.70 -2.13 -6.36
N ALA A 311 -11.53 -1.32 -5.73
CA ALA A 311 -11.34 -0.83 -4.36
C ALA A 311 -12.64 -0.95 -3.54
N GLY A 312 -12.55 -0.76 -2.23
CA GLY A 312 -13.72 -0.71 -1.35
C GLY A 312 -14.24 -2.07 -0.89
N PHE A 313 -13.41 -3.12 -0.93
CA PHE A 313 -13.74 -4.45 -0.43
C PHE A 313 -13.96 -4.46 1.09
N ASP A 314 -13.18 -3.68 1.82
CA ASP A 314 -13.17 -3.65 3.30
C ASP A 314 -14.43 -2.98 3.89
N ARG A 315 -15.03 -2.02 3.18
CA ARG A 315 -16.26 -1.33 3.64
C ARG A 315 -17.43 -2.27 3.86
N THR A 316 -17.50 -3.38 3.14
CA THR A 316 -18.56 -4.39 3.29
C THR A 316 -18.40 -5.16 4.60
N ALA A 317 -17.18 -5.49 5.01
CA ALA A 317 -16.89 -6.19 6.25
C ALA A 317 -17.12 -5.30 7.48
N GLU A 318 -16.75 -4.04 7.43
CA GLU A 318 -16.96 -3.08 8.53
C GLU A 318 -18.42 -2.70 8.72
N GLN A 319 -19.19 -2.50 7.64
CA GLN A 319 -20.62 -2.25 7.70
C GLN A 319 -21.41 -3.46 8.21
N ALA A 320 -21.08 -4.66 7.77
CA ALA A 320 -21.69 -5.89 8.29
C ALA A 320 -21.40 -6.08 9.79
N ASN A 321 -20.22 -5.71 10.27
CA ASN A 321 -19.88 -5.73 11.69
C ASN A 321 -20.59 -4.61 12.49
N ALA A 322 -20.77 -3.42 11.89
CA ALA A 322 -21.50 -2.33 12.53
C ALA A 322 -23.01 -2.59 12.62
N GLU A 323 -23.59 -3.26 11.63
CA GLU A 323 -25.00 -3.67 11.65
C GLU A 323 -25.24 -4.83 12.63
N ASN A 324 -24.33 -5.80 12.73
CA ASN A 324 -24.41 -6.89 13.70
C ASN A 324 -24.12 -6.44 15.15
N GLY A 325 -23.48 -5.31 15.34
CA GLY A 325 -23.17 -4.72 16.66
C GLY A 325 -24.24 -3.76 17.20
N ARG A 326 -25.27 -3.42 16.43
CA ARG A 326 -26.41 -2.64 16.96
C ARG A 326 -27.33 -3.56 17.76
N PRO A 327 -27.56 -3.29 19.07
CA PRO A 327 -28.62 -3.98 19.80
C PRO A 327 -29.95 -3.69 19.10
N GLN A 328 -30.67 -4.73 18.67
CA GLN A 328 -32.05 -4.58 18.23
C GLN A 328 -32.83 -3.92 19.36
N ALA A 329 -33.21 -2.67 19.17
CA ALA A 329 -34.20 -2.03 20.01
C ALA A 329 -35.49 -2.84 19.86
N ALA A 330 -35.83 -3.54 20.91
CA ALA A 330 -37.11 -4.26 21.02
C ALA A 330 -38.23 -3.25 20.71
N GLY A 331 -39.00 -3.55 19.68
CA GLY A 331 -40.16 -2.77 19.28
C GLY A 331 -41.08 -2.57 20.45
N SER A 332 -41.25 -1.32 20.86
CA SER A 332 -42.39 -0.91 21.69
C SER A 332 -43.61 -0.81 20.80
N ALA A 333 -44.54 -1.76 21.01
CA ALA A 333 -45.89 -1.64 20.50
C ALA A 333 -46.51 -0.34 21.02
N GLU A 334 -47.08 0.41 20.12
CA GLU A 334 -47.95 1.55 20.41
C GLU A 334 -49.20 1.01 21.13
N ASP A 335 -49.51 1.55 22.32
CA ASP A 335 -50.84 1.49 22.88
C ASP A 335 -51.28 2.92 23.26
N GLU A 336 -52.41 3.29 22.68
CA GLU A 336 -53.04 4.59 22.79
C GLU A 336 -53.69 4.81 24.15
N SER A 337 -53.62 6.05 24.58
CA SER A 337 -54.58 6.75 25.44
C SER A 337 -54.82 6.26 26.87
N VAL A 338 -54.60 7.17 27.82
CA VAL A 338 -55.60 7.77 28.70
C VAL A 338 -54.93 8.75 29.69
N TRP A 339 -55.48 9.95 29.76
CA TRP A 339 -55.10 11.07 30.63
C TRP A 339 -55.52 10.82 32.11
N PRO A 340 -54.94 11.56 33.07
CA PRO A 340 -54.86 11.19 34.48
C PRO A 340 -56.02 11.69 35.31
N THR A 341 -56.34 10.98 36.38
CA THR A 341 -57.07 11.53 37.53
C THR A 341 -56.30 11.29 38.83
N PRO A 342 -56.34 12.26 39.81
CA PRO A 342 -55.48 12.24 40.96
C PRO A 342 -56.21 11.69 42.22
N GLY A 343 -55.40 11.04 43.07
CA GLY A 343 -55.78 10.93 44.48
C GLY A 343 -55.76 9.52 45.05
N MET A 344 -54.83 9.20 45.91
CA MET A 344 -55.03 8.83 47.32
C MET A 344 -53.77 8.22 47.93
N ARG A 345 -53.57 8.66 49.17
CA ARG A 345 -52.43 8.43 50.06
C ARG A 345 -52.39 7.00 50.64
N ARG A 346 -51.14 6.48 50.79
CA ARG A 346 -50.45 5.85 51.94
C ARG A 346 -51.06 4.57 52.55
N PRO A 347 -50.32 3.76 53.40
CA PRO A 347 -48.93 3.87 53.87
C PRO A 347 -48.15 2.52 53.95
N ASN A 348 -46.85 2.67 54.25
CA ASN A 348 -45.95 1.80 55.06
C ASN A 348 -45.73 0.32 54.66
N ASP A 349 -44.48 0.01 54.33
CA ASP A 349 -43.71 -0.85 55.22
C ASP A 349 -42.19 -0.73 54.96
N THR A 350 -41.56 -0.41 56.06
CA THR A 350 -40.11 -0.37 56.31
C THR A 350 -39.54 -1.79 56.31
N ARG A 351 -38.47 -2.02 55.52
CA ARG A 351 -37.42 -2.96 55.96
C ARG A 351 -36.05 -2.46 55.48
N VAL A 352 -35.33 -1.99 56.43
CA VAL A 352 -33.88 -1.73 56.43
C VAL A 352 -33.14 -3.05 56.34
N SER A 353 -32.22 -3.18 55.44
CA SER A 353 -31.15 -4.17 55.52
C SER A 353 -29.79 -3.49 55.26
N ARG A 354 -28.96 -3.57 56.26
CA ARG A 354 -27.61 -3.05 56.40
C ARG A 354 -26.60 -3.76 55.45
N PRO A 355 -25.51 -3.13 55.12
CA PRO A 355 -24.45 -3.72 54.28
C PRO A 355 -23.54 -4.65 55.08
N ALA A 356 -23.16 -5.75 54.51
CA ALA A 356 -22.16 -6.69 55.01
C ALA A 356 -20.75 -6.26 54.65
N THR A 357 -19.90 -6.25 55.63
CA THR A 357 -18.44 -5.99 55.59
C THR A 357 -17.70 -7.19 54.98
N PRO A 358 -16.64 -6.99 54.23
CA PRO A 358 -15.83 -8.10 53.70
C PRO A 358 -14.87 -8.63 54.76
N ALA A 359 -14.92 -9.94 54.98
CA ALA A 359 -13.95 -10.66 55.80
C ALA A 359 -12.64 -10.85 55.02
N GLN A 360 -11.57 -10.62 55.73
CA GLN A 360 -10.18 -10.87 55.35
C GLN A 360 -9.93 -12.37 55.11
N ALA A 361 -9.42 -12.72 53.93
CA ALA A 361 -8.75 -13.99 53.70
C ALA A 361 -7.26 -13.67 53.48
N GLN A 362 -6.45 -13.94 54.50
CA GLN A 362 -5.01 -14.10 54.39
C GLN A 362 -4.73 -15.38 53.60
N ALA A 363 -4.04 -15.23 52.50
CA ALA A 363 -3.38 -16.35 51.83
C ALA A 363 -1.88 -16.06 51.81
N GLU A 364 -1.16 -16.99 52.37
CA GLU A 364 0.28 -17.03 52.57
C GLU A 364 1.06 -16.78 51.27
N ARG A 365 1.97 -15.84 51.35
CA ARG A 365 3.06 -15.66 50.38
C ARG A 365 4.08 -16.78 50.63
N ARG A 366 4.18 -17.70 49.70
CA ARG A 366 5.36 -18.55 49.54
C ARG A 366 6.30 -17.84 48.57
N GLU A 367 7.44 -17.42 49.04
CA GLU A 367 8.62 -16.98 48.27
C GLU A 367 9.13 -18.16 47.43
N PRO A 368 9.48 -17.96 46.15
CA PRO A 368 10.28 -18.95 45.44
C PRO A 368 11.76 -18.74 45.76
N GLU A 369 12.39 -19.81 46.23
CA GLU A 369 13.83 -20.01 46.45
C GLU A 369 14.65 -19.52 45.24
N ARG A 370 15.58 -18.60 45.52
CA ARG A 370 16.67 -18.22 44.63
C ARG A 370 17.59 -19.41 44.46
N ARG A 371 17.57 -20.04 43.29
CA ARG A 371 18.68 -20.89 42.83
C ARG A 371 19.76 -19.99 42.26
N GLU A 372 20.93 -20.00 42.90
CA GLU A 372 22.18 -19.43 42.39
C GLU A 372 22.57 -20.11 41.07
N PRO A 373 23.06 -19.37 40.06
CA PRO A 373 23.59 -19.98 38.86
C PRO A 373 25.01 -20.56 39.15
N GLU A 374 25.17 -21.85 38.91
CA GLU A 374 26.45 -22.54 38.85
C GLU A 374 27.45 -21.80 37.96
N ARG A 375 28.58 -21.44 38.53
CA ARG A 375 29.77 -20.95 37.82
C ARG A 375 30.27 -22.07 36.91
N ARG A 376 30.06 -21.93 35.59
CA ARG A 376 30.83 -22.71 34.61
C ARG A 376 32.20 -22.08 34.47
N GLU A 377 33.22 -22.91 34.73
CA GLU A 377 34.62 -22.59 34.46
C GLU A 377 34.82 -22.29 32.96
N PRO A 378 35.74 -21.35 32.61
CA PRO A 378 36.03 -21.05 31.21
C PRO A 378 36.86 -22.19 30.59
N GLU A 379 36.32 -22.80 29.53
CA GLU A 379 37.08 -23.71 28.67
C GLU A 379 38.32 -22.99 28.11
N ARG A 380 39.46 -23.59 28.33
CA ARG A 380 40.77 -23.17 27.81
C ARG A 380 40.74 -23.24 26.29
N ARG A 381 40.93 -22.11 25.65
CA ARG A 381 41.25 -22.05 24.22
C ARG A 381 42.57 -22.74 23.95
N PRO A 382 42.68 -23.58 22.90
CA PRO A 382 43.98 -24.11 22.49
C PRO A 382 44.87 -22.96 22.00
N ARG A 383 46.10 -22.92 22.49
CA ARG A 383 47.20 -22.09 21.97
C ARG A 383 47.52 -22.59 20.58
N TYR A 384 47.38 -21.72 19.60
CA TYR A 384 47.96 -21.91 18.27
C TYR A 384 49.44 -21.49 18.36
N ASP A 385 50.33 -22.49 18.30
CA ASP A 385 51.75 -22.23 18.06
C ASP A 385 51.88 -21.90 16.57
N GLY A 386 52.50 -20.75 16.31
CA GLY A 386 52.81 -20.33 14.97
C GLY A 386 53.91 -21.22 14.38
N ASP A 387 53.65 -21.64 13.16
CA ASP A 387 54.74 -21.97 12.22
C ASP A 387 54.26 -21.55 10.82
N ASP A 388 55.17 -20.96 10.11
CA ASP A 388 55.12 -20.46 8.78
C ASP A 388 54.47 -21.43 7.80
N ASP A 389 53.35 -21.08 7.17
CA ASP A 389 52.94 -21.74 5.94
C ASP A 389 52.59 -20.70 4.90
N GLU A 390 53.36 -20.73 3.83
CA GLU A 390 53.26 -19.96 2.61
C GLU A 390 51.82 -19.95 2.07
N LEU A 391 51.32 -18.75 1.81
CA LEU A 391 50.11 -18.53 1.05
C LEU A 391 50.20 -19.23 -0.32
N ASP A 392 49.47 -20.31 -0.48
CA ASP A 392 49.36 -21.05 -1.73
C ASP A 392 48.56 -20.23 -2.73
N ILE A 393 49.28 -19.47 -3.56
CA ILE A 393 48.67 -18.66 -4.62
C ILE A 393 48.34 -19.60 -5.78
N PRO A 394 47.03 -19.70 -6.16
CA PRO A 394 46.60 -20.52 -7.29
C PRO A 394 47.37 -20.20 -8.59
N SER A 395 47.74 -21.25 -9.32
CA SER A 395 48.65 -21.20 -10.49
C SER A 395 48.23 -20.28 -11.63
N PHE A 396 46.94 -19.82 -11.66
CA PHE A 396 46.44 -18.87 -12.69
C PHE A 396 46.76 -17.41 -12.38
N LEU A 397 47.31 -17.07 -11.21
CA LEU A 397 47.72 -15.71 -10.84
C LEU A 397 49.26 -15.50 -10.95
N LYS A 398 50.01 -16.52 -11.39
CA LYS A 398 51.45 -16.40 -11.66
C LYS A 398 51.64 -16.06 -13.16
N ARG A 399 51.41 -14.79 -13.51
CA ARG A 399 51.94 -14.19 -14.76
C ARG A 399 52.39 -12.79 -14.49
#